data_c5746ac81c2e9e65bf0f9a296c5702f3
#
_entry.id   c5746ac81c2e9e65bf0f9a296c5702f3
#
_cell.length_a   1.000
_cell.length_b   1.000
_cell.length_c   1.000
_cell.angle_alpha   90.00
_cell.angle_beta   90.00
_cell.angle_gamma   90.00
#
_symmetry.space_group_name_H-M   'P 1'
#
loop_
_entity.id
_entity.type
_entity.pdbx_description
1 polymer ?
#
loop_
_entity_poly.entity_id
_entity_poly.type
_entity_poly.pdbx_seq_one_letter_code
_entity_poly.pdbx_strand_id
1 'polypeptide(L)'
;LTQKRHRNAHAGSERPAEPLTPAEAAALLAAASRASWSGIRDRAMITVLYRSGLRISELLGLRLADLDTAARTLRLRHTKSGRPQMRGYHPGADDALELWLQLRRPMGPGPLFCTRAGGPVWPQQVRATLARLAGRAGIAKAVRPHGLRHTLAVELLRAGEDIAVISKILGHSSIATTARYLDHLTNSAALTRLAAADLPPLE
;
A
#
# COMPACT_ATOMS: atom_id res chain seq x y z
N LEU A 1 -42.98 5.18 -11.70
CA LEU A 1 -42.30 3.95 -11.21
C LEU A 1 -40.90 4.32 -10.69
N THR A 2 -40.82 4.54 -9.37
CA THR A 2 -39.63 5.04 -8.67
C THR A 2 -38.73 3.84 -8.32
N GLN A 3 -37.59 3.71 -8.97
CA GLN A 3 -36.59 2.70 -8.67
C GLN A 3 -35.92 3.04 -7.33
N LYS A 4 -36.23 2.26 -6.27
CA LYS A 4 -35.51 2.27 -5.00
C LYS A 4 -34.07 1.80 -5.21
N ARG A 5 -33.09 2.73 -5.09
CA ARG A 5 -31.68 2.38 -4.95
C ARG A 5 -31.49 1.56 -3.68
N HIS A 6 -31.18 0.27 -3.79
CA HIS A 6 -30.71 -0.54 -2.69
C HIS A 6 -29.41 0.05 -2.13
N ARG A 7 -29.50 0.70 -0.97
CA ARG A 7 -28.34 1.01 -0.14
C ARG A 7 -27.78 -0.32 0.37
N ASN A 8 -26.56 -0.66 -0.03
CA ASN A 8 -25.83 -1.78 0.53
C ASN A 8 -25.66 -1.58 2.04
N ALA A 9 -26.38 -2.34 2.85
CA ALA A 9 -26.40 -2.30 4.32
C ALA A 9 -25.14 -2.87 5.00
N HIS A 10 -24.04 -3.10 4.26
CA HIS A 10 -22.80 -3.68 4.80
C HIS A 10 -21.59 -2.72 4.82
N ALA A 11 -21.83 -1.42 4.74
CA ALA A 11 -20.79 -0.41 4.89
C ALA A 11 -20.58 -0.02 6.36
N GLY A 12 -20.10 -0.94 7.24
CA GLY A 12 -19.92 -0.51 8.61
C GLY A 12 -19.29 -1.43 9.65
N SER A 13 -18.98 -2.70 9.34
CA SER A 13 -18.49 -3.61 10.39
C SER A 13 -17.31 -4.52 10.01
N GLU A 14 -16.58 -4.24 8.94
CA GLU A 14 -15.32 -4.96 8.72
C GLU A 14 -14.27 -4.38 9.68
N ARG A 15 -13.84 -5.18 10.65
CA ARG A 15 -12.64 -4.89 11.44
C ARG A 15 -11.51 -4.55 10.48
N PRO A 16 -10.70 -3.50 10.76
CA PRO A 16 -9.53 -3.20 9.94
C PRO A 16 -8.72 -4.48 9.75
N ALA A 17 -8.27 -4.74 8.51
CA ALA A 17 -7.46 -5.92 8.24
C ALA A 17 -6.24 -5.88 9.16
N GLU A 18 -5.99 -6.96 9.87
CA GLU A 18 -4.82 -7.07 10.75
C GLU A 18 -3.54 -6.79 9.97
N PRO A 19 -2.64 -5.92 10.46
CA PRO A 19 -1.41 -5.59 9.78
C PRO A 19 -0.49 -6.82 9.72
N LEU A 20 0.32 -6.90 8.68
CA LEU A 20 1.37 -7.91 8.59
C LEU A 20 2.50 -7.57 9.57
N THR A 21 3.09 -8.60 10.16
CA THR A 21 4.40 -8.47 10.81
C THR A 21 5.49 -8.27 9.76
N PRO A 22 6.66 -7.73 10.11
CA PRO A 22 7.79 -7.63 9.17
C PRO A 22 8.18 -8.98 8.56
N ALA A 23 8.13 -10.08 9.35
CA ALA A 23 8.41 -11.42 8.87
C ALA A 23 7.38 -11.91 7.85
N GLU A 24 6.08 -11.69 8.10
CA GLU A 24 5.01 -12.02 7.15
C GLU A 24 5.10 -11.19 5.86
N ALA A 25 5.42 -9.89 5.96
CA ALA A 25 5.61 -9.05 4.78
C ALA A 25 6.80 -9.54 3.93
N ALA A 26 7.91 -9.90 4.57
CA ALA A 26 9.07 -10.48 3.89
C ALA A 26 8.72 -11.83 3.23
N ALA A 27 8.02 -12.72 3.94
CA ALA A 27 7.59 -14.02 3.43
C ALA A 27 6.61 -13.87 2.25
N LEU A 28 5.66 -12.92 2.32
CA LEU A 28 4.74 -12.61 1.23
C LEU A 28 5.49 -12.22 -0.05
N LEU A 29 6.47 -11.34 0.07
CA LEU A 29 7.28 -10.89 -1.06
C LEU A 29 8.20 -12.00 -1.58
N ALA A 30 8.76 -12.84 -0.70
CA ALA A 30 9.58 -13.98 -1.09
C ALA A 30 8.79 -15.05 -1.83
N ALA A 31 7.50 -15.21 -1.54
CA ALA A 31 6.62 -16.16 -2.22
C ALA A 31 6.34 -15.80 -3.69
N ALA A 32 6.59 -14.55 -4.11
CA ALA A 32 6.52 -14.14 -5.51
C ALA A 32 7.79 -14.53 -6.26
N SER A 33 7.64 -15.25 -7.38
CA SER A 33 8.77 -15.70 -8.21
C SER A 33 9.58 -14.51 -8.74
N ARG A 34 10.91 -14.66 -8.73
CA ARG A 34 11.85 -13.71 -9.35
C ARG A 34 12.30 -14.15 -10.77
N ALA A 35 11.86 -15.32 -11.21
CA ALA A 35 12.26 -15.91 -12.49
C ALA A 35 11.16 -15.84 -13.57
N SER A 36 9.88 -15.79 -13.16
CA SER A 36 8.79 -15.72 -14.12
C SER A 36 8.33 -14.28 -14.34
N TRP A 37 7.93 -13.97 -15.57
CA TRP A 37 7.44 -12.63 -15.93
C TRP A 37 6.31 -12.13 -15.01
N SER A 38 5.31 -12.97 -14.77
CA SER A 38 4.20 -12.63 -13.87
C SER A 38 4.64 -12.50 -12.41
N GLY A 39 5.57 -13.34 -11.97
CA GLY A 39 6.10 -13.27 -10.61
C GLY A 39 6.89 -11.99 -10.35
N ILE A 40 7.72 -11.56 -11.30
CA ILE A 40 8.49 -10.30 -11.24
C ILE A 40 7.52 -9.12 -11.19
N ARG A 41 6.49 -9.10 -12.07
CA ARG A 41 5.45 -8.08 -12.04
C ARG A 41 4.71 -8.06 -10.71
N ASP A 42 4.24 -9.21 -10.26
CA ASP A 42 3.42 -9.33 -9.04
C ASP A 42 4.23 -8.89 -7.82
N ARG A 43 5.52 -9.27 -7.75
CA ARG A 43 6.44 -8.82 -6.70
C ARG A 43 6.57 -7.29 -6.71
N ALA A 44 6.88 -6.68 -7.85
CA ALA A 44 7.02 -5.23 -7.96
C ALA A 44 5.72 -4.50 -7.59
N MET A 45 4.59 -4.97 -8.10
CA MET A 45 3.28 -4.41 -7.83
C MET A 45 2.91 -4.44 -6.34
N ILE A 46 3.14 -5.58 -5.66
CA ILE A 46 2.86 -5.75 -4.24
C ILE A 46 3.84 -4.91 -3.40
N THR A 47 5.13 -4.87 -3.79
CA THR A 47 6.13 -4.07 -3.10
C THR A 47 5.78 -2.57 -3.18
N VAL A 48 5.37 -2.07 -4.36
CA VAL A 48 4.95 -0.68 -4.51
C VAL A 48 3.69 -0.39 -3.68
N LEU A 49 2.67 -1.26 -3.69
CA LEU A 49 1.49 -1.10 -2.83
C LEU A 49 1.89 -0.96 -1.35
N TYR A 50 2.78 -1.81 -0.89
CA TYR A 50 3.23 -1.84 0.49
C TYR A 50 4.09 -0.63 0.83
N ARG A 51 5.05 -0.26 -0.02
CA ARG A 51 6.06 0.77 0.25
C ARG A 51 5.65 2.20 -0.14
N SER A 52 4.47 2.38 -0.75
CA SER A 52 3.88 3.69 -1.05
C SER A 52 2.55 3.93 -0.34
N GLY A 53 1.91 2.87 0.14
CA GLY A 53 0.56 2.94 0.69
C GLY A 53 -0.51 3.37 -0.30
N LEU A 54 -0.30 3.25 -1.61
CA LEU A 54 -1.30 3.56 -2.62
C LEU A 54 -2.57 2.71 -2.46
N ARG A 55 -3.71 3.28 -2.88
CA ARG A 55 -4.91 2.48 -3.11
C ARG A 55 -4.70 1.61 -4.35
N ILE A 56 -5.37 0.44 -4.38
CA ILE A 56 -5.26 -0.46 -5.53
C ILE A 56 -5.65 0.22 -6.86
N SER A 57 -6.67 1.08 -6.86
CA SER A 57 -7.08 1.84 -8.04
C SER A 57 -6.03 2.88 -8.46
N GLU A 58 -5.36 3.51 -7.51
CA GLU A 58 -4.26 4.44 -7.76
C GLU A 58 -3.08 3.71 -8.42
N LEU A 59 -2.67 2.58 -7.85
CA LEU A 59 -1.60 1.74 -8.41
C LEU A 59 -1.90 1.30 -9.84
N LEU A 60 -3.10 0.76 -10.08
CA LEU A 60 -3.49 0.23 -11.39
C LEU A 60 -3.75 1.33 -12.43
N GLY A 61 -3.97 2.56 -11.99
CA GLY A 61 -4.07 3.74 -12.86
C GLY A 61 -2.74 4.34 -13.30
N LEU A 62 -1.61 3.90 -12.71
CA LEU A 62 -0.29 4.39 -13.08
C LEU A 62 0.11 3.96 -14.49
N ARG A 63 0.73 4.88 -15.22
CA ARG A 63 1.41 4.60 -16.49
C ARG A 63 2.92 4.57 -16.28
N LEU A 64 3.65 3.99 -17.22
CA LEU A 64 5.12 3.98 -17.18
C LEU A 64 5.70 5.39 -17.07
N ALA A 65 5.11 6.37 -17.77
CA ALA A 65 5.50 7.78 -17.71
C ALA A 65 5.14 8.52 -16.42
N ASP A 66 4.42 7.88 -15.49
CA ASP A 66 4.07 8.46 -14.19
C ASP A 66 5.06 8.09 -13.08
N LEU A 67 6.04 7.24 -13.38
CA LEU A 67 7.07 6.81 -12.46
C LEU A 67 8.36 7.59 -12.70
N ASP A 68 8.86 8.25 -11.67
CA ASP A 68 10.21 8.79 -11.59
C ASP A 68 11.00 7.97 -10.56
N THR A 69 11.94 7.17 -11.05
CA THR A 69 12.76 6.30 -10.20
C THR A 69 13.86 7.06 -9.48
N ALA A 70 14.36 8.16 -10.05
CA ALA A 70 15.40 8.98 -9.44
C ALA A 70 14.86 9.77 -8.23
N ALA A 71 13.68 10.38 -8.41
CA ALA A 71 12.98 11.09 -7.34
C ALA A 71 12.16 10.17 -6.42
N ARG A 72 12.01 8.88 -6.76
CA ARG A 72 11.12 7.92 -6.08
C ARG A 72 9.68 8.44 -5.95
N THR A 73 9.14 8.98 -7.03
CA THR A 73 7.79 9.54 -7.07
C THR A 73 6.89 8.89 -8.11
N LEU A 74 5.60 8.95 -7.82
CA LEU A 74 4.51 8.40 -8.61
C LEU A 74 3.47 9.49 -8.84
N ARG A 75 3.17 9.80 -10.09
CA ARG A 75 2.17 10.81 -10.47
C ARG A 75 0.78 10.18 -10.58
N LEU A 76 -0.08 10.47 -9.65
CA LEU A 76 -1.49 10.05 -9.67
C LEU A 76 -2.31 11.04 -10.52
N ARG A 77 -2.76 10.59 -11.69
CA ARG A 77 -3.54 11.42 -12.62
C ARG A 77 -5.00 11.58 -12.19
N HIS A 78 -5.56 10.51 -11.64
CA HIS A 78 -6.96 10.45 -11.21
C HIS A 78 -7.02 10.26 -9.70
N THR A 79 -7.35 11.32 -9.00
CA THR A 79 -7.55 11.30 -7.55
C THR A 79 -9.00 11.66 -7.21
N LYS A 80 -9.42 11.34 -5.99
CA LYS A 80 -10.77 11.70 -5.53
C LYS A 80 -11.03 13.22 -5.56
N SER A 81 -9.97 14.04 -5.49
CA SER A 81 -10.05 15.51 -5.58
C SER A 81 -10.08 16.03 -7.01
N GLY A 82 -9.99 15.19 -8.02
CA GLY A 82 -9.91 15.57 -9.44
C GLY A 82 -8.58 16.21 -9.86
N ARG A 83 -7.67 16.49 -8.93
CA ARG A 83 -6.36 17.11 -9.22
C ARG A 83 -5.25 16.05 -9.18
N PRO A 84 -4.28 16.09 -10.11
CA PRO A 84 -3.12 15.24 -10.06
C PRO A 84 -2.37 15.42 -8.74
N GLN A 85 -1.84 14.32 -8.19
CA GLN A 85 -1.05 14.33 -6.96
C GLN A 85 0.23 13.54 -7.15
N MET A 86 1.29 14.00 -6.51
CA MET A 86 2.53 13.23 -6.39
C MET A 86 2.50 12.39 -5.10
N ARG A 87 3.01 11.17 -5.20
CA ARG A 87 3.21 10.26 -4.07
C ARG A 87 4.63 9.74 -4.08
N GLY A 88 5.25 9.69 -2.92
CA GLY A 88 6.53 9.01 -2.75
C GLY A 88 6.35 7.50 -2.56
N TYR A 89 7.42 6.76 -2.77
CA TYR A 89 7.56 5.39 -2.31
C TYR A 89 8.91 5.19 -1.62
N HIS A 90 8.94 4.27 -0.67
CA HIS A 90 10.14 3.97 0.11
C HIS A 90 11.20 3.24 -0.74
N PRO A 91 12.52 3.51 -0.57
CA PRO A 91 13.62 2.87 -1.32
C PRO A 91 13.56 1.35 -1.35
N GLY A 92 12.98 0.70 -0.36
CA GLY A 92 12.78 -0.76 -0.36
C GLY A 92 11.93 -1.32 -1.50
N ALA A 93 11.44 -0.47 -2.42
CA ALA A 93 10.78 -0.90 -3.65
C ALA A 93 11.69 -0.84 -4.88
N ASP A 94 12.87 -0.24 -4.78
CA ASP A 94 13.75 0.03 -5.94
C ASP A 94 14.12 -1.26 -6.68
N ASP A 95 14.68 -2.26 -6.00
CA ASP A 95 15.11 -3.53 -6.61
C ASP A 95 13.98 -4.25 -7.37
N ALA A 96 12.79 -4.29 -6.75
CA ALA A 96 11.64 -4.96 -7.35
C ALA A 96 11.11 -4.18 -8.56
N LEU A 97 11.12 -2.84 -8.51
CA LEU A 97 10.75 -1.97 -9.61
C LEU A 97 11.76 -2.06 -10.74
N GLU A 98 13.05 -2.02 -10.46
CA GLU A 98 14.09 -2.09 -11.47
C GLU A 98 14.02 -3.39 -12.25
N LEU A 99 13.91 -4.54 -11.57
CA LEU A 99 13.75 -5.82 -12.23
C LEU A 99 12.47 -5.87 -13.10
N TRP A 100 11.37 -5.28 -12.63
CA TRP A 100 10.16 -5.17 -13.43
C TRP A 100 10.34 -4.25 -14.63
N LEU A 101 11.00 -3.11 -14.47
CA LEU A 101 11.20 -2.12 -15.53
C LEU A 101 12.06 -2.65 -16.67
N GLN A 102 13.01 -3.54 -16.40
CA GLN A 102 13.78 -4.24 -17.45
C GLN A 102 12.86 -5.02 -18.41
N LEU A 103 11.78 -5.62 -17.88
CA LEU A 103 10.80 -6.34 -18.68
C LEU A 103 9.71 -5.43 -19.25
N ARG A 104 9.38 -4.34 -18.54
CA ARG A 104 8.26 -3.47 -18.88
C ARG A 104 8.57 -2.42 -19.93
N ARG A 105 9.75 -1.78 -19.86
CA ARG A 105 10.14 -0.70 -20.77
C ARG A 105 10.15 -1.11 -22.24
N PRO A 106 10.65 -2.29 -22.63
CA PRO A 106 10.62 -2.74 -24.02
C PRO A 106 9.21 -2.89 -24.61
N MET A 107 8.16 -2.98 -23.77
CA MET A 107 6.77 -3.09 -24.20
C MET A 107 6.18 -1.74 -24.65
N GLY A 108 6.93 -0.65 -24.55
CA GLY A 108 6.48 0.68 -24.95
C GLY A 108 5.53 1.36 -23.95
N PRO A 109 4.87 2.46 -24.34
CA PRO A 109 4.00 3.25 -23.47
C PRO A 109 2.76 2.44 -23.03
N GLY A 110 2.19 2.80 -21.87
CA GLY A 110 0.99 2.12 -21.35
C GLY A 110 0.98 2.03 -19.81
N PRO A 111 0.14 1.13 -19.24
CA PRO A 111 0.07 0.94 -17.79
C PRO A 111 1.43 0.57 -17.20
N LEU A 112 1.76 1.08 -16.01
CA LEU A 112 3.01 0.69 -15.31
C LEU A 112 2.99 -0.81 -15.04
N PHE A 113 1.88 -1.34 -14.52
CA PHE A 113 1.68 -2.77 -14.33
C PHE A 113 0.67 -3.29 -15.34
N CYS A 114 1.09 -4.21 -16.18
CA CYS A 114 0.29 -4.72 -17.29
C CYS A 114 0.28 -6.25 -17.33
N THR A 115 -0.57 -6.81 -18.16
CA THR A 115 -0.51 -8.23 -18.57
C THR A 115 0.63 -8.43 -19.57
N ARG A 116 0.96 -9.70 -19.88
CA ARG A 116 2.00 -10.02 -20.88
C ARG A 116 1.67 -9.48 -22.28
N ALA A 117 0.39 -9.30 -22.57
CA ALA A 117 -0.09 -8.68 -23.81
C ALA A 117 -0.15 -7.14 -23.75
N GLY A 118 0.37 -6.50 -22.69
CA GLY A 118 0.37 -5.03 -22.52
C GLY A 118 -0.94 -4.45 -21.99
N GLY A 119 -1.97 -5.24 -21.81
CA GLY A 119 -3.28 -4.79 -21.30
C GLY A 119 -3.27 -4.52 -19.79
N PRO A 120 -4.33 -3.89 -19.25
CA PRO A 120 -4.42 -3.55 -17.84
C PRO A 120 -4.52 -4.79 -16.94
N VAL A 121 -4.05 -4.65 -15.71
CA VAL A 121 -4.30 -5.61 -14.62
C VAL A 121 -5.55 -5.16 -13.86
N TRP A 122 -6.43 -6.11 -13.53
CA TRP A 122 -7.67 -5.81 -12.83
C TRP A 122 -7.54 -5.99 -11.31
N PRO A 123 -8.30 -5.24 -10.50
CA PRO A 123 -8.24 -5.34 -9.04
C PRO A 123 -8.46 -6.75 -8.49
N GLN A 124 -9.31 -7.54 -9.15
CA GLN A 124 -9.57 -8.94 -8.76
C GLN A 124 -8.33 -9.81 -8.92
N GLN A 125 -7.53 -9.61 -9.98
CA GLN A 125 -6.28 -10.33 -10.21
C GLN A 125 -5.26 -10.04 -9.10
N VAL A 126 -5.18 -8.77 -8.68
CA VAL A 126 -4.29 -8.39 -7.57
C VAL A 126 -4.72 -9.06 -6.27
N ARG A 127 -6.02 -9.07 -5.96
CA ARG A 127 -6.55 -9.74 -4.77
C ARG A 127 -6.29 -11.25 -4.81
N ALA A 128 -6.53 -11.90 -5.96
CA ALA A 128 -6.24 -13.31 -6.13
C ALA A 128 -4.74 -13.63 -6.00
N THR A 129 -3.88 -12.76 -6.54
CA THR A 129 -2.43 -12.88 -6.39
C THR A 129 -2.02 -12.78 -4.93
N LEU A 130 -2.52 -11.81 -4.19
CA LEU A 130 -2.23 -11.66 -2.76
C LEU A 130 -2.67 -12.88 -1.96
N ALA A 131 -3.89 -13.39 -2.18
CA ALA A 131 -4.39 -14.59 -1.50
C ALA A 131 -3.52 -15.82 -1.81
N ARG A 132 -3.14 -16.02 -3.07
CA ARG A 132 -2.26 -17.11 -3.50
C ARG A 132 -0.87 -17.02 -2.87
N LEU A 133 -0.28 -15.82 -2.82
CA LEU A 133 1.05 -15.61 -2.24
C LEU A 133 1.02 -15.74 -0.72
N ALA A 134 -0.04 -15.26 -0.06
CA ALA A 134 -0.25 -15.46 1.39
C ALA A 134 -0.33 -16.95 1.74
N GLY A 135 -1.09 -17.74 0.98
CA GLY A 135 -1.13 -19.18 1.16
C GLY A 135 0.23 -19.86 0.99
N ARG A 136 1.02 -19.46 -0.03
CA ARG A 136 2.39 -19.96 -0.23
C ARG A 136 3.36 -19.55 0.89
N ALA A 137 3.14 -18.38 1.48
CA ALA A 137 3.95 -17.86 2.57
C ALA A 137 3.53 -18.39 3.95
N GLY A 138 2.49 -19.23 4.04
CA GLY A 138 1.96 -19.75 5.30
C GLY A 138 1.27 -18.68 6.17
N ILE A 139 0.83 -17.55 5.57
CA ILE A 139 0.16 -16.48 6.30
C ILE A 139 -1.30 -16.84 6.48
N ALA A 140 -1.72 -17.08 7.73
CA ALA A 140 -3.08 -17.52 8.05
C ALA A 140 -4.14 -16.41 7.89
N LYS A 141 -3.76 -15.14 8.08
CA LYS A 141 -4.67 -14.00 7.95
C LYS A 141 -4.91 -13.59 6.49
N ALA A 142 -6.06 -12.97 6.22
CA ALA A 142 -6.40 -12.51 4.89
C ALA A 142 -5.53 -11.31 4.47
N VAL A 143 -4.69 -11.49 3.46
CA VAL A 143 -3.85 -10.41 2.90
C VAL A 143 -4.62 -9.72 1.78
N ARG A 144 -4.90 -8.43 1.96
CA ARG A 144 -5.62 -7.58 1.01
C ARG A 144 -4.82 -6.32 0.70
N PRO A 145 -5.02 -5.64 -0.44
CA PRO A 145 -4.32 -4.39 -0.77
C PRO A 145 -4.42 -3.33 0.32
N HIS A 146 -5.62 -3.20 0.93
CA HIS A 146 -5.84 -2.25 2.02
C HIS A 146 -5.07 -2.64 3.30
N GLY A 147 -4.90 -3.94 3.55
CA GLY A 147 -4.07 -4.45 4.65
C GLY A 147 -2.59 -4.08 4.51
N LEU A 148 -2.04 -4.12 3.29
CA LEU A 148 -0.65 -3.67 3.04
C LEU A 148 -0.45 -2.19 3.35
N ARG A 149 -1.42 -1.35 2.97
CA ARG A 149 -1.42 0.07 3.30
C ARG A 149 -1.53 0.31 4.82
N HIS A 150 -2.35 -0.48 5.51
CA HIS A 150 -2.45 -0.45 6.96
C HIS A 150 -1.14 -0.88 7.62
N THR A 151 -0.48 -1.93 7.09
CA THR A 151 0.84 -2.37 7.56
C THR A 151 1.87 -1.23 7.48
N LEU A 152 1.93 -0.51 6.34
CA LEU A 152 2.81 0.66 6.22
C LEU A 152 2.49 1.73 7.28
N ALA A 153 1.21 2.04 7.50
CA ALA A 153 0.82 3.03 8.51
C ALA A 153 1.30 2.64 9.92
N VAL A 154 1.16 1.36 10.27
CA VAL A 154 1.63 0.82 11.56
C VAL A 154 3.15 0.86 11.67
N GLU A 155 3.87 0.53 10.61
CA GLU A 155 5.34 0.59 10.59
C GLU A 155 5.85 2.02 10.76
N LEU A 156 5.27 2.98 10.04
CA LEU A 156 5.62 4.41 10.17
C LEU A 156 5.35 4.92 11.58
N LEU A 157 4.21 4.56 12.19
CA LEU A 157 3.92 4.93 13.58
C LEU A 157 4.94 4.34 14.55
N ARG A 158 5.29 3.06 14.38
CA ARG A 158 6.32 2.39 15.21
C ARG A 158 7.71 2.98 15.02
N ALA A 159 8.02 3.49 13.82
CA ALA A 159 9.24 4.22 13.54
C ALA A 159 9.25 5.63 14.15
N GLY A 160 8.13 6.07 14.78
CA GLY A 160 8.02 7.35 15.45
C GLY A 160 7.50 8.49 14.59
N GLU A 161 7.01 8.21 13.38
CA GLU A 161 6.44 9.24 12.50
C GLU A 161 5.15 9.82 13.08
N ASP A 162 4.98 11.13 12.90
CA ASP A 162 3.77 11.84 13.32
C ASP A 162 2.54 11.40 12.52
N ILE A 163 1.39 11.29 13.19
CA ILE A 163 0.14 10.83 12.57
C ILE A 163 -0.33 11.75 11.42
N ALA A 164 -0.01 13.06 11.50
CA ALA A 164 -0.33 13.99 10.42
C ALA A 164 0.57 13.75 9.20
N VAL A 165 1.85 13.39 9.42
CA VAL A 165 2.78 12.98 8.36
C VAL A 165 2.29 11.67 7.73
N ILE A 166 1.96 10.67 8.53
CA ILE A 166 1.39 9.39 8.05
C ILE A 166 0.13 9.64 7.22
N SER A 167 -0.77 10.50 7.69
CA SER A 167 -2.00 10.87 6.97
C SER A 167 -1.71 11.49 5.61
N LYS A 168 -0.69 12.37 5.50
CA LYS A 168 -0.23 12.96 4.24
C LYS A 168 0.39 11.92 3.32
N ILE A 169 1.27 11.05 3.82
CA ILE A 169 1.89 9.97 3.05
C ILE A 169 0.79 9.08 2.42
N LEU A 170 -0.19 8.69 3.22
CA LEU A 170 -1.30 7.88 2.76
C LEU A 170 -2.30 8.66 1.88
N GLY A 171 -2.32 9.99 1.94
CA GLY A 171 -3.29 10.82 1.23
C GLY A 171 -4.72 10.64 1.75
N HIS A 172 -4.86 10.63 3.06
CA HIS A 172 -6.16 10.73 3.69
C HIS A 172 -6.64 12.19 3.69
N SER A 173 -7.91 12.40 3.38
CA SER A 173 -8.54 13.72 3.43
C SER A 173 -8.80 14.19 4.86
N SER A 174 -8.75 13.26 5.84
CA SER A 174 -8.96 13.55 7.26
C SER A 174 -8.00 12.71 8.11
N ILE A 175 -7.36 13.34 9.08
CA ILE A 175 -6.52 12.70 10.10
C ILE A 175 -7.32 11.65 10.89
N ALA A 176 -8.61 11.90 11.14
CA ALA A 176 -9.50 10.95 11.82
C ALA A 176 -9.55 9.58 11.12
N THR A 177 -9.34 9.52 9.80
CA THR A 177 -9.25 8.26 9.08
C THR A 177 -7.98 7.50 9.49
N THR A 178 -6.86 8.18 9.64
CA THR A 178 -5.59 7.58 10.08
C THR A 178 -5.65 7.20 11.55
N ALA A 179 -6.20 8.07 12.41
CA ALA A 179 -6.36 7.82 13.83
C ALA A 179 -7.14 6.52 14.08
N ARG A 180 -8.28 6.33 13.43
CA ARG A 180 -9.10 5.11 13.57
C ARG A 180 -8.33 3.81 13.27
N TYR A 181 -7.36 3.84 12.34
CA TYR A 181 -6.52 2.69 12.05
C TYR A 181 -5.49 2.41 13.14
N LEU A 182 -5.10 3.44 13.89
CA LEU A 182 -3.98 3.40 14.81
C LEU A 182 -4.41 3.47 16.29
N ASP A 183 -5.72 3.65 16.57
CA ASP A 183 -6.25 3.88 17.93
C ASP A 183 -5.78 2.84 18.94
N HIS A 184 -5.72 1.57 18.55
CA HIS A 184 -5.28 0.49 19.44
C HIS A 184 -3.75 0.44 19.64
N LEU A 185 -2.97 1.15 18.82
CA LEU A 185 -1.52 1.22 18.90
C LEU A 185 -1.04 2.53 19.54
N THR A 186 -1.80 3.62 19.37
CA THR A 186 -1.44 4.94 19.88
C THR A 186 -1.40 4.99 21.40
N ASN A 187 -2.30 4.30 22.09
CA ASN A 187 -2.32 4.26 23.56
C ASN A 187 -1.05 3.61 24.13
N SER A 188 -0.61 2.48 23.60
CA SER A 188 0.62 1.81 24.04
C SER A 188 1.88 2.65 23.71
N ALA A 189 1.96 3.22 22.50
CA ALA A 189 3.07 4.08 22.10
C ALA A 189 3.10 5.40 22.89
N ALA A 190 1.94 5.98 23.21
CA ALA A 190 1.85 7.19 24.03
C ALA A 190 2.35 6.95 25.46
N LEU A 191 1.98 5.83 26.08
CA LEU A 191 2.46 5.47 27.42
C LEU A 191 3.99 5.27 27.44
N THR A 192 4.54 4.56 26.43
CA THR A 192 5.99 4.36 26.32
C THR A 192 6.73 5.69 26.12
N ARG A 193 6.20 6.58 25.28
CA ARG A 193 6.80 7.91 25.04
C ARG A 193 6.72 8.81 26.29
N LEU A 194 5.60 8.80 27.00
CA LEU A 194 5.46 9.55 28.24
C LEU A 194 6.48 9.08 29.29
N ALA A 195 6.66 7.75 29.41
CA ALA A 195 7.63 7.17 30.34
C ALA A 195 9.10 7.49 29.96
N ALA A 196 9.37 7.73 28.68
CA ALA A 196 10.72 8.05 28.17
C ALA A 196 10.93 9.57 27.95
N ALA A 197 9.91 10.42 28.19
CA ALA A 197 10.03 11.85 27.97
C ALA A 197 10.94 12.48 29.04
N ASP A 198 11.94 13.23 28.57
CA ASP A 198 12.77 14.07 29.43
C ASP A 198 12.01 15.38 29.70
N LEU A 199 11.29 15.40 30.81
CA LEU A 199 10.51 16.56 31.25
C LEU A 199 11.33 17.37 32.28
N PRO A 200 11.24 18.70 32.27
CA PRO A 200 11.89 19.50 33.28
C PRO A 200 11.38 19.15 34.70
N PRO A 201 12.23 19.23 35.73
CA PRO A 201 11.80 18.94 37.09
C PRO A 201 10.68 19.91 37.51
N LEU A 202 9.73 19.39 38.25
CA LEU A 202 8.69 20.22 38.90
C LEU A 202 9.35 20.94 40.10
N GLU A 203 9.39 22.26 40.06
CA GLU A 203 9.80 23.08 41.22
C GLU A 203 8.70 23.07 42.29
#